data_080a05a05cb2b46877952c2c7020e6b5
#
_entry.id   080a05a05cb2b46877952c2c7020e6b5
#
_cell.length_a   1.000
_cell.length_b   1.000
_cell.length_c   1.000
_cell.angle_alpha   90.00
_cell.angle_beta   90.00
_cell.angle_gamma   90.00
#
_symmetry.space_group_name_H-M   'P 1'
#
loop_
_entity.id
_entity.type
_entity.pdbx_description
1 polymer ?
#
loop_
_entity_poly.entity_id
_entity_poly.type
_entity_poly.pdbx_seq_one_letter_code
_entity_poly.pdbx_strand_id
1 'polypeptide(L)'
;MRRRKFLASLALGMALVATAGCGKTDAASKVIEVAVTPASPPNLFEENGETKGLDYDLFDGYCKDRGCKMNITAYDWQGMLGAVVSKKADVAFSGISITEPRQKVMDFSKPYMDNSWNLVSMKDRNIKLADLDTLKNYTIGFPRGMAYMDFIKTELEPKGIYKTDQVKLYPSYNEALTDLQNGQVDMVFLDGTVASVYRKKLPIQDSYVWEGIDRLGFAFPKGSELRADFDKYLDEIGPEKRQAIIDKWMK
;
A
#
# COMPACT_ATOMS: atom_id res chain seq x y z
N MET A 1 51.68 20.23 -80.08
CA MET A 1 52.66 21.20 -79.57
C MET A 1 52.43 21.37 -78.03
N ARG A 2 53.43 21.03 -77.25
CA ARG A 2 53.98 21.68 -76.04
C ARG A 2 52.95 22.26 -75.07
N ARG A 3 52.98 22.05 -73.75
CA ARG A 3 54.11 21.88 -72.80
C ARG A 3 53.61 21.29 -71.46
N ARG A 4 54.42 20.44 -70.90
CA ARG A 4 54.46 20.03 -69.48
C ARG A 4 54.57 21.23 -68.57
N LYS A 5 53.96 21.18 -67.39
CA LYS A 5 54.62 21.61 -66.14
C LYS A 5 54.08 20.88 -64.96
N PHE A 6 54.98 20.29 -64.20
CA PHE A 6 54.93 19.74 -62.84
C PHE A 6 54.62 20.82 -61.83
N LEU A 7 54.03 20.44 -60.71
CA LEU A 7 54.35 20.91 -59.39
C LEU A 7 53.42 20.19 -58.35
N ALA A 8 54.00 19.31 -57.65
CA ALA A 8 54.45 19.35 -56.26
C ALA A 8 53.36 19.14 -55.21
N SER A 9 53.46 17.99 -54.58
CA SER A 9 52.81 17.46 -53.42
C SER A 9 52.89 18.40 -52.20
N LEU A 10 51.77 18.58 -51.50
CA LEU A 10 51.83 18.92 -50.09
C LEU A 10 50.78 18.09 -49.35
N ALA A 11 51.26 17.06 -48.70
CA ALA A 11 50.47 16.23 -47.79
C ALA A 11 50.28 17.01 -46.46
N LEU A 12 49.05 17.42 -46.18
CA LEU A 12 48.69 18.00 -44.90
C LEU A 12 47.96 16.92 -44.09
N GLY A 13 48.65 16.33 -43.15
CA GLY A 13 48.14 15.36 -42.21
C GLY A 13 47.08 16.01 -41.30
N MET A 14 45.83 15.58 -41.42
CA MET A 14 44.75 15.90 -40.49
C MET A 14 44.73 14.83 -39.42
N ALA A 15 45.29 15.14 -38.21
CA ALA A 15 45.14 14.33 -37.01
C ALA A 15 43.69 14.41 -36.55
N LEU A 16 42.92 13.32 -36.73
CA LEU A 16 41.62 13.14 -36.07
C LEU A 16 41.88 12.90 -34.58
N VAL A 17 41.65 13.93 -33.80
CA VAL A 17 41.49 13.79 -32.33
C VAL A 17 40.10 13.18 -32.09
N ALA A 18 40.04 11.88 -31.89
CA ALA A 18 38.83 11.20 -31.41
C ALA A 18 38.65 11.60 -29.94
N THR A 19 37.85 12.63 -29.68
CA THR A 19 37.31 12.88 -28.34
C THR A 19 36.33 11.77 -28.01
N ALA A 20 36.77 10.75 -27.25
CA ALA A 20 35.88 9.82 -26.61
C ALA A 20 35.06 10.59 -25.57
N GLY A 21 33.96 11.19 -26.01
CA GLY A 21 32.93 11.68 -25.12
C GLY A 21 32.28 10.48 -24.44
N CYS A 22 32.64 10.21 -23.16
CA CYS A 22 31.81 9.41 -22.27
C CYS A 22 30.47 10.12 -22.08
N GLY A 23 29.59 9.96 -23.04
CA GLY A 23 28.17 10.23 -22.86
C GLY A 23 27.67 9.22 -21.85
N LYS A 24 27.46 9.62 -20.59
CA LYS A 24 26.52 8.95 -19.73
C LYS A 24 25.18 8.97 -20.47
N THR A 25 24.83 7.88 -21.11
CA THR A 25 23.43 7.64 -21.46
C THR A 25 22.68 7.64 -20.15
N ASP A 26 21.96 8.71 -19.84
CA ASP A 26 20.94 8.70 -18.81
C ASP A 26 19.95 7.60 -19.23
N ALA A 27 20.14 6.41 -18.66
CA ALA A 27 19.14 5.36 -18.77
C ALA A 27 17.85 5.95 -18.21
N ALA A 28 16.83 6.08 -19.06
CA ALA A 28 15.54 6.60 -18.62
C ALA A 28 15.13 5.84 -17.36
N SER A 29 14.90 6.56 -16.27
CA SER A 29 14.53 5.94 -15.00
C SER A 29 13.27 5.11 -15.20
N LYS A 30 13.29 3.84 -14.77
CA LYS A 30 12.14 2.95 -14.88
C LYS A 30 10.95 3.58 -14.15
N VAL A 31 9.83 3.76 -14.83
CA VAL A 31 8.58 4.20 -14.22
C VAL A 31 7.81 2.96 -13.75
N ILE A 32 7.32 2.98 -12.51
CA ILE A 32 6.51 1.92 -11.91
C ILE A 32 5.10 2.45 -11.74
N GLU A 33 4.13 1.73 -12.29
CA GLU A 33 2.71 2.03 -12.16
C GLU A 33 2.21 1.56 -10.79
N VAL A 34 1.75 2.50 -9.97
CA VAL A 34 1.38 2.28 -8.58
C VAL A 34 -0.11 2.53 -8.38
N ALA A 35 -0.85 1.55 -7.86
CA ALA A 35 -2.23 1.71 -7.46
C ALA A 35 -2.34 1.92 -5.94
N VAL A 36 -3.09 2.92 -5.51
CA VAL A 36 -3.26 3.26 -4.09
C VAL A 36 -4.71 3.62 -3.74
N THR A 37 -5.02 3.53 -2.43
CA THR A 37 -6.26 4.09 -1.85
C THR A 37 -5.86 5.15 -0.81
N PRO A 38 -5.98 6.46 -1.11
CA PRO A 38 -5.45 7.52 -0.25
C PRO A 38 -6.39 7.87 0.93
N ALA A 39 -6.98 6.85 1.56
CA ALA A 39 -7.95 7.00 2.67
C ALA A 39 -7.66 6.05 3.84
N SER A 40 -6.40 5.60 3.99
CA SER A 40 -5.96 4.63 5.01
C SER A 40 -4.78 5.16 5.82
N PRO A 41 -4.92 6.32 6.52
CA PRO A 41 -3.85 6.81 7.38
C PRO A 41 -3.60 5.82 8.56
N PRO A 42 -2.35 5.63 8.99
CA PRO A 42 -1.11 6.27 8.55
C PRO A 42 -0.42 5.53 7.40
N ASN A 43 -1.01 4.43 6.88
CA ASN A 43 -0.38 3.61 5.85
C ASN A 43 -0.23 4.37 4.54
N LEU A 44 -1.35 4.96 4.04
CA LEU A 44 -1.35 5.86 2.90
C LEU A 44 -2.52 6.85 2.97
N PHE A 45 -2.25 8.11 2.73
CA PHE A 45 -3.23 9.18 2.69
C PHE A 45 -2.75 10.37 1.86
N GLU A 46 -3.68 11.23 1.51
CA GLU A 46 -3.37 12.51 0.85
C GLU A 46 -3.49 13.65 1.87
N GLU A 47 -2.51 14.54 1.88
CA GLU A 47 -2.51 15.74 2.68
C GLU A 47 -1.95 16.90 1.87
N ASN A 48 -2.74 17.98 1.70
CA ASN A 48 -2.38 19.16 0.91
C ASN A 48 -1.98 18.84 -0.54
N GLY A 49 -2.63 17.83 -1.16
CA GLY A 49 -2.34 17.38 -2.52
C GLY A 49 -1.07 16.51 -2.65
N GLU A 50 -0.47 16.12 -1.54
CA GLU A 50 0.68 15.22 -1.51
C GLU A 50 0.31 13.86 -0.95
N THR A 51 0.75 12.80 -1.62
CA THR A 51 0.63 11.42 -1.12
C THR A 51 1.68 11.18 -0.04
N LYS A 52 1.24 10.70 1.12
CA LYS A 52 2.06 10.45 2.31
C LYS A 52 1.68 9.13 2.97
N GLY A 53 2.55 8.63 3.82
CA GLY A 53 2.27 7.47 4.66
C GLY A 53 3.43 6.51 4.76
N LEU A 54 3.26 5.51 5.60
CA LEU A 54 4.25 4.49 5.87
C LEU A 54 4.62 3.71 4.60
N ASP A 55 3.62 3.26 3.85
CA ASP A 55 3.82 2.48 2.62
C ASP A 55 4.48 3.34 1.53
N TYR A 56 4.07 4.62 1.44
CA TYR A 56 4.72 5.57 0.53
C TYR A 56 6.21 5.71 0.83
N ASP A 57 6.58 5.94 2.09
CA ASP A 57 7.98 6.10 2.48
C ASP A 57 8.81 4.83 2.21
N LEU A 58 8.25 3.64 2.44
CA LEU A 58 8.92 2.37 2.15
C LEU A 58 9.19 2.20 0.65
N PHE A 59 8.18 2.49 -0.20
CA PHE A 59 8.32 2.30 -1.65
C PHE A 59 9.10 3.44 -2.32
N ASP A 60 8.99 4.66 -1.82
CA ASP A 60 9.81 5.79 -2.26
C ASP A 60 11.30 5.55 -1.96
N GLY A 61 11.59 4.99 -0.77
CA GLY A 61 12.93 4.54 -0.41
C GLY A 61 13.47 3.48 -1.38
N TYR A 62 12.65 2.51 -1.77
CA TYR A 62 12.99 1.54 -2.81
C TYR A 62 13.28 2.21 -4.15
N CYS A 63 12.42 3.12 -4.60
CA CYS A 63 12.63 3.80 -5.87
C CYS A 63 13.87 4.68 -5.87
N LYS A 64 14.18 5.34 -4.77
CA LYS A 64 15.43 6.12 -4.61
C LYS A 64 16.67 5.24 -4.69
N ASP A 65 16.62 4.05 -4.10
CA ASP A 65 17.72 3.09 -4.12
C ASP A 65 17.95 2.46 -5.51
N ARG A 66 16.86 2.13 -6.21
CA ARG A 66 16.89 1.45 -7.52
C ARG A 66 16.85 2.43 -8.72
N GLY A 67 16.78 3.75 -8.49
CA GLY A 67 16.72 4.75 -9.56
C GLY A 67 15.41 4.71 -10.36
N CYS A 68 14.28 4.31 -9.74
CA CYS A 68 12.96 4.31 -10.36
C CYS A 68 12.13 5.55 -9.99
N LYS A 69 10.99 5.70 -10.67
CA LYS A 69 9.97 6.72 -10.36
C LYS A 69 8.61 6.04 -10.23
N MET A 70 7.77 6.56 -9.35
CA MET A 70 6.38 6.12 -9.22
C MET A 70 5.45 6.97 -10.08
N ASN A 71 4.55 6.30 -10.81
CA ASN A 71 3.36 6.92 -11.38
C ASN A 71 2.16 6.44 -10.55
N ILE A 72 1.64 7.31 -9.67
CA ILE A 72 0.64 6.94 -8.68
C ILE A 72 -0.76 7.24 -9.21
N THR A 73 -1.63 6.22 -9.21
CA THR A 73 -3.05 6.34 -9.54
C THR A 73 -3.90 5.96 -8.32
N ALA A 74 -4.77 6.88 -7.91
CA ALA A 74 -5.71 6.65 -6.82
C ALA A 74 -6.95 5.88 -7.29
N TYR A 75 -7.40 4.93 -6.48
CA TYR A 75 -8.59 4.10 -6.68
C TYR A 75 -9.39 4.00 -5.39
N ASP A 76 -10.62 3.51 -5.47
CA ASP A 76 -11.26 2.88 -4.33
C ASP A 76 -10.55 1.54 -4.00
N TRP A 77 -10.87 0.95 -2.85
CA TRP A 77 -10.19 -0.25 -2.38
C TRP A 77 -10.27 -1.42 -3.37
N GLN A 78 -11.44 -1.70 -3.91
CA GLN A 78 -11.63 -2.80 -4.87
C GLN A 78 -10.94 -2.52 -6.21
N GLY A 79 -11.02 -1.28 -6.67
CA GLY A 79 -10.34 -0.82 -7.89
C GLY A 79 -8.82 -0.94 -7.79
N MET A 80 -8.23 -0.59 -6.64
CA MET A 80 -6.81 -0.75 -6.36
C MET A 80 -6.36 -2.21 -6.48
N LEU A 81 -7.03 -3.13 -5.80
CA LEU A 81 -6.73 -4.56 -5.89
C LEU A 81 -6.97 -5.10 -7.32
N GLY A 82 -8.03 -4.64 -7.96
CA GLY A 82 -8.35 -5.00 -9.35
C GLY A 82 -7.31 -4.52 -10.35
N ALA A 83 -6.67 -3.37 -10.12
CA ALA A 83 -5.60 -2.84 -10.96
C ALA A 83 -4.36 -3.76 -10.96
N VAL A 84 -4.00 -4.31 -9.80
CA VAL A 84 -2.92 -5.31 -9.69
C VAL A 84 -3.28 -6.61 -10.40
N VAL A 85 -4.47 -7.17 -10.13
CA VAL A 85 -4.91 -8.44 -10.74
C VAL A 85 -4.95 -8.34 -12.26
N SER A 86 -5.40 -7.19 -12.78
CA SER A 86 -5.48 -6.93 -14.24
C SER A 86 -4.16 -6.45 -14.86
N LYS A 87 -3.08 -6.35 -14.07
CA LYS A 87 -1.76 -5.85 -14.50
C LYS A 87 -1.78 -4.42 -15.05
N LYS A 88 -2.74 -3.60 -14.61
CA LYS A 88 -2.77 -2.15 -14.88
C LYS A 88 -1.84 -1.40 -13.94
N ALA A 89 -1.51 -2.00 -12.79
CA ALA A 89 -0.49 -1.52 -11.88
C ALA A 89 0.57 -2.60 -11.66
N ASP A 90 1.81 -2.19 -11.49
CA ASP A 90 2.95 -3.05 -11.17
C ASP A 90 2.98 -3.40 -9.67
N VAL A 91 2.41 -2.53 -8.83
CA VAL A 91 2.33 -2.69 -7.39
C VAL A 91 1.13 -1.94 -6.83
N ALA A 92 0.55 -2.44 -5.74
CA ALA A 92 -0.39 -1.69 -4.93
C ALA A 92 0.01 -1.70 -3.45
N PHE A 93 -0.28 -0.60 -2.77
CA PHE A 93 -0.10 -0.48 -1.34
C PHE A 93 -1.04 0.56 -0.72
N SER A 94 -1.51 0.32 0.49
CA SER A 94 -2.33 1.18 1.35
C SER A 94 -2.69 0.42 2.64
N GLY A 95 -1.71 -0.30 3.23
CA GLY A 95 -1.97 -1.19 4.37
C GLY A 95 -2.72 -2.45 3.94
N ILE A 96 -2.21 -3.18 2.95
CA ILE A 96 -2.93 -4.34 2.41
C ILE A 96 -2.62 -5.58 3.24
N SER A 97 -3.67 -6.17 3.84
CA SER A 97 -3.60 -7.46 4.53
C SER A 97 -3.21 -8.59 3.59
N ILE A 98 -2.24 -9.40 3.99
CA ILE A 98 -1.85 -10.62 3.29
C ILE A 98 -2.81 -11.72 3.69
N THR A 99 -3.76 -12.07 2.82
CA THR A 99 -4.75 -13.12 3.06
C THR A 99 -4.66 -14.24 2.03
N GLU A 100 -5.07 -15.45 2.43
CA GLU A 100 -5.07 -16.60 1.52
C GLU A 100 -5.92 -16.38 0.25
N PRO A 101 -7.15 -15.83 0.31
CA PRO A 101 -7.91 -15.50 -0.89
C PRO A 101 -7.18 -14.56 -1.85
N ARG A 102 -6.53 -13.50 -1.31
CA ARG A 102 -5.76 -12.55 -2.11
C ARG A 102 -4.51 -13.18 -2.71
N GLN A 103 -3.81 -14.05 -1.96
CA GLN A 103 -2.62 -14.76 -2.45
C GLN A 103 -2.93 -15.72 -3.62
N LYS A 104 -4.17 -16.13 -3.81
CA LYS A 104 -4.59 -16.94 -4.98
C LYS A 104 -4.53 -16.15 -6.29
N VAL A 105 -4.74 -14.83 -6.25
CA VAL A 105 -4.88 -13.98 -7.45
C VAL A 105 -3.79 -12.93 -7.62
N MET A 106 -3.00 -12.66 -6.59
CA MET A 106 -1.87 -11.73 -6.60
C MET A 106 -0.72 -12.26 -5.75
N ASP A 107 0.48 -11.75 -5.94
CA ASP A 107 1.63 -12.02 -5.08
C ASP A 107 1.81 -10.89 -4.06
N PHE A 108 2.44 -11.20 -2.94
CA PHE A 108 2.75 -10.24 -1.89
C PHE A 108 4.24 -10.17 -1.63
N SER A 109 4.70 -9.02 -1.19
CA SER A 109 6.02 -8.90 -0.57
C SER A 109 6.10 -9.73 0.72
N LYS A 110 7.30 -9.88 1.26
CA LYS A 110 7.46 -10.20 2.67
C LYS A 110 6.63 -9.22 3.51
N PRO A 111 6.03 -9.67 4.62
CA PRO A 111 5.31 -8.75 5.50
C PRO A 111 6.30 -7.72 6.08
N TYR A 112 5.90 -6.45 6.04
CA TYR A 112 6.71 -5.39 6.61
C TYR A 112 6.29 -5.06 8.06
N MET A 113 5.06 -5.45 8.46
CA MET A 113 4.48 -5.12 9.75
C MET A 113 3.38 -6.12 10.13
N ASP A 114 3.33 -6.50 11.41
CA ASP A 114 2.16 -7.15 12.01
C ASP A 114 1.08 -6.11 12.29
N ASN A 115 -0.18 -6.53 12.22
CA ASN A 115 -1.33 -5.66 12.41
C ASN A 115 -2.39 -6.34 13.26
N SER A 116 -3.18 -5.54 13.99
CA SER A 116 -4.39 -5.99 14.66
C SER A 116 -5.64 -5.58 13.88
N TRP A 117 -6.75 -6.23 14.17
CA TRP A 117 -8.07 -5.77 13.75
C TRP A 117 -8.88 -5.34 14.96
N ASN A 118 -9.45 -4.14 14.88
CA ASN A 118 -10.12 -3.49 15.97
C ASN A 118 -11.60 -3.24 15.63
N LEU A 119 -12.51 -3.74 16.45
CA LEU A 119 -13.87 -3.23 16.48
C LEU A 119 -13.89 -2.01 17.37
N VAL A 120 -14.20 -0.85 16.80
CA VAL A 120 -14.30 0.40 17.56
C VAL A 120 -15.74 0.87 17.69
N SER A 121 -16.09 1.44 18.82
CA SER A 121 -17.37 2.13 19.07
C SER A 121 -17.14 3.54 19.58
N MET A 122 -18.19 4.36 19.58
CA MET A 122 -18.16 5.64 20.28
C MET A 122 -18.02 5.41 21.80
N LYS A 123 -17.21 6.23 22.48
CA LYS A 123 -16.95 6.10 23.94
C LYS A 123 -18.21 6.24 24.79
N ASP A 124 -19.11 7.12 24.41
CA ASP A 124 -20.40 7.36 25.11
C ASP A 124 -21.36 6.17 25.04
N ARG A 125 -21.22 5.32 24.00
CA ARG A 125 -22.01 4.07 23.89
C ARG A 125 -21.52 2.98 24.83
N ASN A 126 -20.30 3.10 25.34
CA ASN A 126 -19.66 2.18 26.29
C ASN A 126 -19.76 0.68 25.91
N ILE A 127 -19.67 0.37 24.61
CA ILE A 127 -19.70 -1.01 24.13
C ILE A 127 -18.35 -1.65 24.38
N LYS A 128 -18.31 -2.66 25.23
CA LYS A 128 -17.16 -3.50 25.55
C LYS A 128 -17.57 -4.97 25.43
N LEU A 129 -16.93 -5.71 24.56
CA LEU A 129 -17.19 -7.12 24.36
C LEU A 129 -16.19 -7.92 25.17
N ALA A 130 -16.66 -8.57 26.25
CA ALA A 130 -15.84 -9.49 27.04
C ALA A 130 -15.58 -10.78 26.25
N ASP A 131 -16.56 -11.18 25.44
CA ASP A 131 -16.53 -12.26 24.47
C ASP A 131 -17.29 -11.83 23.20
N LEU A 132 -17.35 -12.68 22.22
CA LEU A 132 -18.00 -12.39 20.94
C LEU A 132 -19.47 -12.84 20.88
N ASP A 133 -20.02 -13.49 21.91
CA ASP A 133 -21.38 -14.06 21.88
C ASP A 133 -22.48 -13.03 21.69
N THR A 134 -22.21 -11.81 22.17
CA THR A 134 -23.13 -10.66 22.05
C THR A 134 -22.97 -9.87 20.75
N LEU A 135 -21.95 -10.16 19.95
CA LEU A 135 -21.61 -9.39 18.74
C LEU A 135 -22.78 -9.32 17.75
N LYS A 136 -23.56 -10.40 17.64
CA LYS A 136 -24.77 -10.48 16.79
C LYS A 136 -25.86 -9.45 17.10
N ASN A 137 -25.79 -8.78 18.26
CA ASN A 137 -26.76 -7.76 18.66
C ASN A 137 -26.40 -6.36 18.15
N TYR A 138 -25.27 -6.22 17.47
CA TYR A 138 -24.73 -4.94 17.00
C TYR A 138 -24.57 -4.92 15.50
N THR A 139 -24.71 -3.74 14.90
CA THR A 139 -24.38 -3.50 13.50
C THR A 139 -22.92 -3.14 13.35
N ILE A 140 -22.23 -3.78 12.40
CA ILE A 140 -20.82 -3.52 12.09
C ILE A 140 -20.70 -2.92 10.70
N GLY A 141 -19.90 -1.84 10.57
CA GLY A 141 -19.57 -1.22 9.31
C GLY A 141 -18.10 -1.30 8.96
N PHE A 142 -17.77 -1.38 7.65
CA PHE A 142 -16.41 -1.24 7.13
C PHE A 142 -16.41 -1.05 5.60
N PRO A 143 -15.28 -0.60 4.99
CA PRO A 143 -15.18 -0.43 3.55
C PRO A 143 -15.33 -1.73 2.76
N ARG A 144 -15.89 -1.66 1.54
CA ARG A 144 -16.01 -2.80 0.64
C ARG A 144 -14.64 -3.36 0.26
N GLY A 145 -14.54 -4.69 0.16
CA GLY A 145 -13.32 -5.39 -0.26
C GLY A 145 -12.27 -5.56 0.83
N MET A 146 -12.57 -5.15 2.08
CA MET A 146 -11.71 -5.40 3.22
C MET A 146 -11.72 -6.89 3.60
N ALA A 147 -10.58 -7.36 4.15
CA ALA A 147 -10.40 -8.75 4.56
C ALA A 147 -11.36 -9.19 5.68
N TYR A 148 -11.95 -8.24 6.40
CA TYR A 148 -12.91 -8.52 7.47
C TYR A 148 -14.15 -9.29 7.00
N MET A 149 -14.59 -9.08 5.74
CA MET A 149 -15.72 -9.83 5.17
C MET A 149 -15.41 -11.32 5.07
N ASP A 150 -14.22 -11.68 4.59
CA ASP A 150 -13.79 -13.08 4.51
C ASP A 150 -13.64 -13.67 5.91
N PHE A 151 -13.07 -12.94 6.85
CA PHE A 151 -12.95 -13.35 8.25
C PHE A 151 -14.31 -13.60 8.91
N ILE A 152 -15.29 -12.71 8.73
CA ILE A 152 -16.64 -12.92 9.25
C ILE A 152 -17.22 -14.21 8.65
N LYS A 153 -17.11 -14.38 7.34
CA LYS A 153 -17.67 -15.53 6.61
C LYS A 153 -17.03 -16.86 7.00
N THR A 154 -15.72 -16.88 7.27
CA THR A 154 -14.99 -18.13 7.52
C THR A 154 -14.84 -18.45 9.00
N GLU A 155 -14.76 -17.44 9.88
CA GLU A 155 -14.45 -17.61 11.28
C GLU A 155 -15.62 -17.31 12.25
N LEU A 156 -16.49 -16.37 11.90
CA LEU A 156 -17.55 -15.94 12.81
C LEU A 156 -18.91 -16.57 12.45
N GLU A 157 -19.26 -16.57 11.18
CA GLU A 157 -20.56 -17.06 10.70
C GLU A 157 -20.76 -18.57 10.95
N PRO A 158 -19.78 -19.47 10.71
CA PRO A 158 -19.94 -20.90 11.01
C PRO A 158 -20.10 -21.21 12.51
N LYS A 159 -19.62 -20.31 13.39
CA LYS A 159 -19.74 -20.43 14.85
C LYS A 159 -21.02 -19.77 15.39
N GLY A 160 -21.84 -19.16 14.50
CA GLY A 160 -23.06 -18.45 14.91
C GLY A 160 -22.80 -17.13 15.65
N ILE A 161 -21.58 -16.60 15.55
CA ILE A 161 -21.15 -15.38 16.26
C ILE A 161 -21.65 -14.14 15.56
N TYR A 162 -21.49 -14.06 14.21
CA TYR A 162 -21.91 -12.92 13.42
C TYR A 162 -22.18 -13.34 11.96
N LYS A 163 -23.14 -12.68 11.28
CA LYS A 163 -23.49 -13.00 9.92
C LYS A 163 -23.07 -11.91 8.94
N THR A 164 -22.68 -12.31 7.73
CA THR A 164 -22.29 -11.39 6.67
C THR A 164 -23.41 -10.46 6.19
N ASP A 165 -24.69 -10.87 6.31
CA ASP A 165 -25.86 -10.06 5.96
C ASP A 165 -26.16 -8.92 6.96
N GLN A 166 -25.54 -8.94 8.14
CA GLN A 166 -25.64 -7.89 9.16
C GLN A 166 -24.62 -6.76 8.95
N VAL A 167 -23.68 -6.92 7.99
CA VAL A 167 -22.62 -5.96 7.74
C VAL A 167 -23.11 -4.80 6.89
N LYS A 168 -22.77 -3.57 7.28
CA LYS A 168 -22.96 -2.37 6.45
C LYS A 168 -21.66 -2.01 5.73
N LEU A 169 -21.70 -1.99 4.40
CA LEU A 169 -20.52 -1.75 3.56
C LEU A 169 -20.46 -0.30 3.07
N TYR A 170 -19.29 0.30 3.20
CA TYR A 170 -19.01 1.69 2.88
C TYR A 170 -18.00 1.85 1.75
N PRO A 171 -17.93 3.03 1.10
CA PRO A 171 -16.86 3.36 0.16
C PRO A 171 -15.48 3.47 0.83
N SER A 172 -15.41 4.08 2.02
CA SER A 172 -14.16 4.28 2.77
C SER A 172 -14.38 4.23 4.29
N TYR A 173 -13.28 4.31 5.05
CA TYR A 173 -13.33 4.44 6.51
C TYR A 173 -13.99 5.75 6.97
N ASN A 174 -13.85 6.83 6.21
CA ASN A 174 -14.44 8.12 6.58
C ASN A 174 -15.97 8.04 6.65
N GLU A 175 -16.62 7.45 5.66
CA GLU A 175 -18.09 7.27 5.65
C GLU A 175 -18.53 6.29 6.75
N ALA A 176 -17.80 5.20 6.96
CA ALA A 176 -18.11 4.25 8.04
C ALA A 176 -18.03 4.92 9.42
N LEU A 177 -16.99 5.73 9.66
CA LEU A 177 -16.82 6.46 10.91
C LEU A 177 -17.81 7.62 11.07
N THR A 178 -18.23 8.25 9.98
CA THR A 178 -19.32 9.24 10.00
C THR A 178 -20.64 8.60 10.44
N ASP A 179 -20.97 7.44 9.90
CA ASP A 179 -22.17 6.70 10.31
C ASP A 179 -22.07 6.16 11.74
N LEU A 180 -20.87 5.81 12.22
CA LEU A 180 -20.61 5.49 13.62
C LEU A 180 -20.91 6.67 14.55
N GLN A 181 -20.43 7.87 14.22
CA GLN A 181 -20.71 9.11 14.97
C GLN A 181 -22.20 9.45 14.99
N ASN A 182 -22.91 9.20 13.88
CA ASN A 182 -24.35 9.44 13.76
C ASN A 182 -25.22 8.31 14.37
N GLY A 183 -24.62 7.26 14.93
CA GLY A 183 -25.32 6.12 15.49
C GLY A 183 -26.05 5.23 14.48
N GLN A 184 -25.65 5.31 13.21
CA GLN A 184 -26.21 4.48 12.12
C GLN A 184 -25.59 3.08 12.06
N VAL A 185 -24.43 2.89 12.70
CA VAL A 185 -23.81 1.61 13.04
C VAL A 185 -23.30 1.67 14.47
N ASP A 186 -23.22 0.52 15.12
CA ASP A 186 -22.79 0.44 16.52
C ASP A 186 -21.27 0.38 16.62
N MET A 187 -20.63 -0.29 15.68
CA MET A 187 -19.18 -0.47 15.62
C MET A 187 -18.65 -0.39 14.20
N VAL A 188 -17.38 -0.03 14.08
CA VAL A 188 -16.64 -0.07 12.81
C VAL A 188 -15.43 -0.96 12.96
N PHE A 189 -15.20 -1.81 11.95
CA PHE A 189 -13.96 -2.58 11.86
C PHE A 189 -12.86 -1.70 11.27
N LEU A 190 -11.73 -1.61 11.96
CA LEU A 190 -10.54 -0.86 11.55
C LEU A 190 -9.29 -1.73 11.66
N ASP A 191 -8.34 -1.52 10.78
CA ASP A 191 -6.96 -1.93 11.01
C ASP A 191 -6.40 -1.21 12.23
N GLY A 192 -5.58 -1.88 13.03
CA GLY A 192 -4.97 -1.30 14.23
C GLY A 192 -4.18 -0.02 13.93
N THR A 193 -3.48 0.00 12.79
CA THR A 193 -2.79 1.20 12.28
C THR A 193 -3.77 2.35 12.08
N VAL A 194 -4.89 2.12 11.41
CA VAL A 194 -5.94 3.11 11.15
C VAL A 194 -6.62 3.54 12.46
N ALA A 195 -6.96 2.58 13.32
CA ALA A 195 -7.55 2.86 14.63
C ALA A 195 -6.66 3.77 15.48
N SER A 196 -5.34 3.62 15.43
CA SER A 196 -4.39 4.47 16.17
C SER A 196 -4.50 5.95 15.81
N VAL A 197 -4.74 6.25 14.53
CA VAL A 197 -4.90 7.63 14.04
C VAL A 197 -6.28 8.19 14.43
N TYR A 198 -7.35 7.40 14.21
CA TYR A 198 -8.69 7.90 14.47
C TYR A 198 -9.01 8.04 15.97
N ARG A 199 -8.39 7.25 16.87
CA ARG A 199 -8.48 7.47 18.32
C ARG A 199 -7.95 8.85 18.79
N LYS A 200 -7.03 9.45 18.02
CA LYS A 200 -6.54 10.81 18.29
C LYS A 200 -7.49 11.91 17.79
N LYS A 201 -8.36 11.59 16.83
CA LYS A 201 -9.26 12.53 16.14
C LYS A 201 -10.71 12.44 16.60
N LEU A 202 -11.15 11.26 17.02
CA LEU A 202 -12.54 10.96 17.36
C LEU A 202 -12.63 10.34 18.77
N PRO A 203 -13.73 10.55 19.50
CA PRO A 203 -13.95 9.96 20.81
C PRO A 203 -14.38 8.48 20.68
N ILE A 204 -13.57 7.66 20.02
CA ILE A 204 -13.78 6.22 19.84
C ILE A 204 -12.96 5.42 20.86
N GLN A 205 -13.40 4.20 21.11
CA GLN A 205 -12.72 3.20 21.95
C GLN A 205 -12.74 1.84 21.27
N ASP A 206 -11.78 0.97 21.63
CA ASP A 206 -11.84 -0.42 21.22
C ASP A 206 -12.93 -1.15 21.99
N SER A 207 -13.86 -1.76 21.28
CA SER A 207 -14.87 -2.66 21.80
C SER A 207 -14.36 -4.09 21.88
N TYR A 208 -13.55 -4.49 20.89
CA TYR A 208 -12.81 -5.74 20.83
C TYR A 208 -11.58 -5.61 19.93
N VAL A 209 -10.53 -6.38 20.21
CA VAL A 209 -9.28 -6.38 19.41
C VAL A 209 -8.85 -7.81 19.15
N TRP A 210 -8.54 -8.10 17.89
CA TRP A 210 -7.82 -9.31 17.49
C TRP A 210 -6.35 -8.93 17.26
N GLU A 211 -5.51 -9.23 18.25
CA GLU A 211 -4.07 -8.97 18.15
C GLU A 211 -3.38 -10.00 17.24
N GLY A 212 -2.41 -9.53 16.45
CA GLY A 212 -1.55 -10.40 15.61
C GLY A 212 -2.28 -11.23 14.57
N ILE A 213 -3.54 -10.88 14.25
CA ILE A 213 -4.36 -11.64 13.30
C ILE A 213 -3.94 -11.39 11.85
N ASP A 214 -3.26 -10.28 11.60
CA ASP A 214 -3.02 -9.77 10.26
C ASP A 214 -1.56 -9.37 10.05
N ARG A 215 -1.12 -9.40 8.82
CA ARG A 215 0.20 -8.94 8.38
C ARG A 215 0.05 -8.11 7.12
N LEU A 216 0.72 -6.95 7.08
CA LEU A 216 0.65 -6.03 5.96
C LEU A 216 1.79 -6.28 4.96
N GLY A 217 1.46 -6.19 3.68
CA GLY A 217 2.40 -6.35 2.57
C GLY A 217 2.02 -5.54 1.35
N PHE A 218 2.96 -5.39 0.45
CA PHE A 218 2.75 -4.80 -0.87
C PHE A 218 2.22 -5.86 -1.83
N ALA A 219 1.20 -5.53 -2.61
CA ALA A 219 0.58 -6.46 -3.55
C ALA A 219 1.12 -6.25 -4.96
N PHE A 220 1.42 -7.35 -5.66
CA PHE A 220 2.00 -7.37 -7.00
C PHE A 220 1.19 -8.32 -7.89
N PRO A 221 1.21 -8.11 -9.22
CA PRO A 221 0.70 -9.11 -10.15
C PRO A 221 1.40 -10.46 -9.95
N LYS A 222 0.69 -11.57 -10.21
CA LYS A 222 1.26 -12.91 -10.15
C LYS A 222 2.50 -13.03 -11.02
N GLY A 223 3.59 -13.56 -10.44
CA GLY A 223 4.87 -13.78 -11.11
C GLY A 223 5.70 -12.51 -11.31
N SER A 224 5.43 -11.43 -10.58
CA SER A 224 6.14 -10.15 -10.70
C SER A 224 7.60 -10.26 -10.25
N GLU A 225 8.54 -9.91 -11.13
CA GLU A 225 9.96 -9.79 -10.80
C GLU A 225 10.20 -8.61 -9.85
N LEU A 226 9.40 -7.54 -9.97
CA LEU A 226 9.44 -6.37 -9.10
C LEU A 226 9.26 -6.76 -7.62
N ARG A 227 8.37 -7.75 -7.34
CA ARG A 227 8.18 -8.27 -5.99
C ARG A 227 9.48 -8.83 -5.40
N ALA A 228 10.20 -9.65 -6.18
CA ALA A 228 11.43 -10.27 -5.69
C ALA A 228 12.54 -9.23 -5.42
N ASP A 229 12.64 -8.20 -6.26
CA ASP A 229 13.59 -7.10 -6.05
C ASP A 229 13.20 -6.21 -4.86
N PHE A 230 11.89 -5.96 -4.68
CA PHE A 230 11.40 -5.24 -3.51
C PHE A 230 11.63 -6.02 -2.20
N ASP A 231 11.42 -7.35 -2.20
CA ASP A 231 11.73 -8.21 -1.06
C ASP A 231 13.22 -8.15 -0.69
N LYS A 232 14.09 -8.13 -1.70
CA LYS A 232 15.54 -7.97 -1.50
C LYS A 232 15.86 -6.59 -0.88
N TYR A 233 15.22 -5.53 -1.35
CA TYR A 233 15.37 -4.20 -0.75
C TYR A 233 14.94 -4.18 0.73
N LEU A 234 13.80 -4.81 1.08
CA LEU A 234 13.36 -4.91 2.47
C LEU A 234 14.37 -5.65 3.37
N ASP A 235 15.06 -6.66 2.81
CA ASP A 235 16.17 -7.34 3.52
C ASP A 235 17.39 -6.43 3.65
N GLU A 236 17.77 -5.71 2.60
CA GLU A 236 18.93 -4.82 2.55
C GLU A 236 18.84 -3.64 3.51
N ILE A 237 17.65 -3.01 3.64
CA ILE A 237 17.47 -1.93 4.62
C ILE A 237 17.50 -2.44 6.06
N GLY A 238 17.21 -3.71 6.27
CA GLY A 238 17.24 -4.36 7.57
C GLY A 238 16.08 -3.99 8.51
N PRO A 239 15.96 -4.70 9.63
CA PRO A 239 14.84 -4.51 10.57
C PRO A 239 14.86 -3.13 11.25
N GLU A 240 16.02 -2.61 11.60
CA GLU A 240 16.14 -1.33 12.32
C GLU A 240 15.65 -0.15 11.48
N LYS A 241 16.09 -0.08 10.21
CA LYS A 241 15.70 1.02 9.32
C LYS A 241 14.22 0.93 8.95
N ARG A 242 13.71 -0.31 8.74
CA ARG A 242 12.28 -0.54 8.52
C ARG A 242 11.47 -0.10 9.74
N GLN A 243 11.89 -0.47 10.96
CA GLN A 243 11.22 -0.07 12.20
C GLN A 243 11.23 1.44 12.38
N ALA A 244 12.31 2.14 12.05
CA ALA A 244 12.37 3.59 12.11
C ALA A 244 11.34 4.28 11.19
N ILE A 245 11.08 3.70 9.99
CA ILE A 245 10.03 4.19 9.08
C ILE A 245 8.65 3.93 9.70
N ILE A 246 8.40 2.74 10.26
CA ILE A 246 7.15 2.42 10.94
C ILE A 246 6.90 3.39 12.10
N ASP A 247 7.88 3.58 12.97
CA ASP A 247 7.79 4.44 14.15
C ASP A 247 7.51 5.91 13.80
N LYS A 248 8.01 6.38 12.66
CA LYS A 248 7.72 7.74 12.17
C LYS A 248 6.22 7.98 12.02
N TRP A 249 5.46 6.97 11.63
CA TRP A 249 4.05 7.10 11.30
C TRP A 249 3.10 6.58 12.40
N MET A 250 3.60 5.71 13.28
CA MET A 250 2.80 5.10 14.35
C MET A 250 2.81 5.89 15.66
N LYS A 251 3.73 6.83 15.83
CA LYS A 251 3.79 7.76 17.00
C LYS A 251 2.83 8.91 16.80
#